data_67e38d21aab3af3acfd15d46c4bcaaa4
#
_entry.id   67e38d21aab3af3acfd15d46c4bcaaa4
#
_cell.length_a   1.000
_cell.length_b   1.000
_cell.length_c   1.000
_cell.angle_alpha   90.00
_cell.angle_beta   90.00
_cell.angle_gamma   90.00
#
_symmetry.space_group_name_H-M   'P 1'
#
loop_
_entity.id
_entity.type
_entity.pdbx_description
1 polymer ?
#
loop_
_entity_poly.entity_id
_entity_poly.type
_entity_poly.pdbx_seq_one_letter_code
_entity_poly.pdbx_strand_id
1 'polypeptide(L)'
;ISRHGVGYDNVDIKFLKEKKISLLVTATANAVAVAEHVIAMFLSLSKSVSTYDKEVRSGDFKKNANKIKTLELFNKNILIAGFGRIGKKLISRCLAFDTKVYVYDPYVEDKIIKDFGGIKVKSISEGLKIADYVSLHMPLTNETKDLINYSILKEMKKNAFIVNTARGGIINEIDLDKALNENLILGAALDVFVNEPINLDNPLLKNNKVLLLSLIHISEPTRRY
;
A
#
# COMPACT_ATOMS: atom_id res chain seq x y z
N ILE A 1 -4.33 17.54 23.18
CA ILE A 1 -5.05 17.03 21.99
C ILE A 1 -4.86 15.53 21.95
N SER A 2 -5.95 14.76 21.82
CA SER A 2 -5.88 13.32 21.58
C SER A 2 -6.31 13.03 20.15
N ARG A 3 -5.51 12.23 19.43
CA ARG A 3 -5.74 11.85 18.05
C ARG A 3 -5.81 10.34 17.89
N HIS A 4 -6.87 9.86 17.26
CA HIS A 4 -6.98 8.48 16.84
C HIS A 4 -6.10 8.25 15.61
N GLY A 5 -5.13 7.35 15.71
CA GLY A 5 -4.15 7.05 14.66
C GLY A 5 -2.73 7.54 14.98
N VAL A 6 -1.79 7.18 14.12
CA VAL A 6 -0.34 7.49 14.29
C VAL A 6 0.05 8.79 13.60
N GLY A 7 -0.58 9.08 12.44
CA GLY A 7 -0.23 10.23 11.62
C GLY A 7 -0.71 11.54 12.23
N TYR A 8 0.17 12.54 12.28
CA TYR A 8 -0.14 13.88 12.77
C TYR A 8 0.36 14.98 11.81
N ASP A 9 0.48 14.65 10.54
CA ASP A 9 1.02 15.53 9.50
C ASP A 9 0.20 16.82 9.33
N ASN A 10 -1.10 16.77 9.64
CA ASN A 10 -2.02 17.91 9.60
C ASN A 10 -2.16 18.64 10.95
N VAL A 11 -1.25 18.41 11.91
CA VAL A 11 -1.22 19.08 13.21
C VAL A 11 -0.02 20.03 13.26
N ASP A 12 -0.26 21.29 13.55
CA ASP A 12 0.83 22.26 13.73
C ASP A 12 1.55 21.99 15.06
N ILE A 13 2.60 21.16 14.98
CA ILE A 13 3.42 20.78 16.12
C ILE A 13 4.18 21.97 16.71
N LYS A 14 4.56 22.98 15.88
CA LYS A 14 5.25 24.17 16.36
C LYS A 14 4.33 24.98 17.26
N PHE A 15 3.11 25.23 16.80
CA PHE A 15 2.09 25.91 17.60
C PHE A 15 1.78 25.18 18.91
N LEU A 16 1.62 23.84 18.85
CA LEU A 16 1.37 23.05 20.08
C LEU A 16 2.53 23.17 21.07
N LYS A 17 3.77 23.14 20.58
CA LYS A 17 4.95 23.28 21.44
C LYS A 17 5.04 24.67 22.08
N GLU A 18 4.78 25.73 21.32
CA GLU A 18 4.73 27.11 21.83
C GLU A 18 3.66 27.29 22.91
N LYS A 19 2.49 26.69 22.70
CA LYS A 19 1.36 26.75 23.66
C LYS A 19 1.43 25.70 24.77
N LYS A 20 2.50 24.86 24.80
CA LYS A 20 2.69 23.77 25.78
C LYS A 20 1.49 22.80 25.81
N ILE A 21 0.88 22.55 24.65
CA ILE A 21 -0.25 21.63 24.49
C ILE A 21 0.30 20.25 24.14
N SER A 22 -0.01 19.24 24.94
CA SER A 22 0.39 17.84 24.68
C SER A 22 -0.44 17.26 23.54
N LEU A 23 0.24 16.55 22.63
CA LEU A 23 -0.39 15.71 21.59
C LEU A 23 -0.22 14.24 21.96
N LEU A 24 -1.33 13.55 22.11
CA LEU A 24 -1.39 12.11 22.32
C LEU A 24 -1.87 11.44 21.03
N VAL A 25 -1.19 10.37 20.62
CA VAL A 25 -1.53 9.57 19.44
C VAL A 25 -1.74 8.12 19.82
N THR A 26 -2.72 7.45 19.21
CA THR A 26 -2.95 6.00 19.43
C THR A 26 -2.06 5.21 18.49
N ALA A 27 -0.84 4.96 18.96
CA ALA A 27 0.24 4.47 18.12
C ALA A 27 0.05 3.04 17.55
N THR A 28 -0.78 2.20 18.19
CA THR A 28 -0.92 0.77 17.84
C THR A 28 -2.33 0.36 17.42
N ALA A 29 -3.32 1.21 17.65
CA ALA A 29 -4.73 0.83 17.54
C ALA A 29 -5.15 0.34 16.14
N ASN A 30 -4.60 0.92 15.08
CA ASN A 30 -4.99 0.59 13.70
C ASN A 30 -3.98 -0.28 12.95
N ALA A 31 -2.86 -0.71 13.56
CA ALA A 31 -1.81 -1.45 12.85
C ALA A 31 -2.31 -2.79 12.27
N VAL A 32 -3.20 -3.47 12.99
CA VAL A 32 -3.83 -4.72 12.52
C VAL A 32 -4.78 -4.42 11.37
N ALA A 33 -5.67 -3.43 11.52
CA ALA A 33 -6.65 -3.07 10.50
C ALA A 33 -5.96 -2.68 9.18
N VAL A 34 -4.89 -1.87 9.23
CA VAL A 34 -4.12 -1.50 8.03
C VAL A 34 -3.44 -2.73 7.40
N ALA A 35 -2.85 -3.63 8.19
CA ALA A 35 -2.23 -4.84 7.65
C ALA A 35 -3.26 -5.76 6.95
N GLU A 36 -4.45 -5.89 7.51
CA GLU A 36 -5.56 -6.66 6.91
C GLU A 36 -6.10 -5.96 5.66
N HIS A 37 -6.18 -4.64 5.68
CA HIS A 37 -6.55 -3.85 4.52
C HIS A 37 -5.59 -4.05 3.33
N VAL A 38 -4.28 -4.09 3.59
CA VAL A 38 -3.28 -4.42 2.55
C VAL A 38 -3.51 -5.81 1.96
N ILE A 39 -3.79 -6.82 2.78
CA ILE A 39 -4.13 -8.16 2.28
C ILE A 39 -5.40 -8.13 1.43
N ALA A 40 -6.44 -7.41 1.86
CA ALA A 40 -7.66 -7.25 1.08
C ALA A 40 -7.39 -6.59 -0.28
N MET A 41 -6.53 -5.55 -0.33
CA MET A 41 -6.08 -4.91 -1.57
C MET A 41 -5.31 -5.89 -2.46
N PHE A 42 -4.35 -6.65 -1.92
CA PHE A 42 -3.61 -7.66 -2.68
C PHE A 42 -4.53 -8.69 -3.31
N LEU A 43 -5.46 -9.24 -2.54
CA LEU A 43 -6.42 -10.23 -3.02
C LEU A 43 -7.40 -9.61 -4.04
N SER A 44 -7.86 -8.39 -3.80
CA SER A 44 -8.77 -7.68 -4.72
C SER A 44 -8.11 -7.44 -6.08
N LEU A 45 -6.85 -7.03 -6.10
CA LEU A 45 -6.08 -6.84 -7.33
C LEU A 45 -5.82 -8.18 -8.02
N SER A 46 -5.31 -9.18 -7.27
CA SER A 46 -4.96 -10.48 -7.84
C SER A 46 -6.15 -11.24 -8.43
N LYS A 47 -7.31 -11.12 -7.81
CA LYS A 47 -8.55 -11.81 -8.23
C LYS A 47 -9.47 -10.92 -9.05
N SER A 48 -9.09 -9.65 -9.29
CA SER A 48 -9.92 -8.67 -10.02
C SER A 48 -11.35 -8.58 -9.47
N VAL A 49 -11.47 -8.59 -8.13
CA VAL A 49 -12.77 -8.73 -7.43
C VAL A 49 -13.78 -7.69 -7.89
N SER A 50 -13.38 -6.41 -7.94
CA SER A 50 -14.28 -5.31 -8.33
C SER A 50 -14.79 -5.42 -9.77
N THR A 51 -13.99 -5.99 -10.66
CA THR A 51 -14.37 -6.18 -12.06
C THR A 51 -15.36 -7.34 -12.19
N TYR A 52 -15.04 -8.49 -11.59
CA TYR A 52 -15.91 -9.65 -11.66
C TYR A 52 -17.24 -9.47 -10.91
N ASP A 53 -17.26 -8.72 -9.80
CA ASP A 53 -18.51 -8.34 -9.14
C ASP A 53 -19.44 -7.56 -10.10
N LYS A 54 -18.87 -6.57 -10.82
CA LYS A 54 -19.64 -5.80 -11.82
C LYS A 54 -20.13 -6.67 -12.98
N GLU A 55 -19.29 -7.57 -13.51
CA GLU A 55 -19.67 -8.49 -14.58
C GLU A 55 -20.83 -9.41 -14.17
N VAL A 56 -20.73 -10.02 -12.99
CA VAL A 56 -21.82 -10.89 -12.48
C VAL A 56 -23.11 -10.11 -12.30
N ARG A 57 -23.07 -8.91 -11.72
CA ARG A 57 -24.27 -8.05 -11.54
C ARG A 57 -24.88 -7.59 -12.85
N SER A 58 -24.11 -7.43 -13.91
CA SER A 58 -24.61 -7.11 -15.25
C SER A 58 -25.12 -8.32 -16.01
N GLY A 59 -25.10 -9.52 -15.44
CA GLY A 59 -25.50 -10.78 -16.09
C GLY A 59 -24.48 -11.33 -17.08
N ASP A 60 -23.26 -10.78 -17.11
CA ASP A 60 -22.19 -11.28 -17.96
C ASP A 60 -21.45 -12.44 -17.28
N PHE A 61 -21.95 -13.67 -17.52
CA PHE A 61 -21.30 -14.90 -17.08
C PHE A 61 -20.36 -15.49 -18.14
N LYS A 62 -20.11 -14.78 -19.23
CA LYS A 62 -19.22 -15.26 -20.28
C LYS A 62 -17.81 -15.35 -19.68
N LYS A 63 -17.26 -16.56 -19.71
CA LYS A 63 -15.86 -16.82 -19.43
C LYS A 63 -14.96 -16.03 -20.40
N ASN A 64 -14.90 -14.73 -20.24
CA ASN A 64 -13.88 -13.89 -20.87
C ASN A 64 -12.51 -14.17 -20.20
N ALA A 65 -12.21 -15.46 -20.02
CA ALA A 65 -11.00 -15.98 -19.36
C ALA A 65 -9.69 -15.42 -19.96
N ASN A 66 -9.76 -14.77 -21.12
CA ASN A 66 -8.59 -14.25 -21.81
C ASN A 66 -8.38 -12.74 -21.64
N LYS A 67 -9.30 -12.00 -21.00
CA LYS A 67 -9.17 -10.54 -20.89
C LYS A 67 -8.58 -10.05 -19.58
N ILE A 68 -8.83 -10.75 -18.47
CA ILE A 68 -8.37 -10.35 -17.15
C ILE A 68 -7.51 -11.47 -16.56
N LYS A 69 -6.24 -11.17 -16.35
CA LYS A 69 -5.30 -12.11 -15.76
C LYS A 69 -5.50 -12.14 -14.24
N THR A 70 -6.08 -13.22 -13.73
CA THR A 70 -6.08 -13.49 -12.28
C THR A 70 -4.76 -14.15 -11.86
N LEU A 71 -4.28 -13.78 -10.70
CA LEU A 71 -3.05 -14.32 -10.12
C LEU A 71 -3.32 -14.91 -8.73
N GLU A 72 -2.35 -15.62 -8.21
CA GLU A 72 -2.34 -16.15 -6.86
C GLU A 72 -1.21 -15.52 -6.06
N LEU A 73 -1.37 -15.43 -4.74
CA LEU A 73 -0.30 -15.01 -3.84
C LEU A 73 0.71 -16.14 -3.59
N PHE A 74 0.28 -17.39 -3.71
CA PHE A 74 1.12 -18.58 -3.52
C PHE A 74 2.44 -18.50 -4.31
N ASN A 75 3.55 -18.75 -3.62
CA ASN A 75 4.93 -18.68 -4.17
C ASN A 75 5.32 -17.33 -4.78
N LYS A 76 4.66 -16.21 -4.40
CA LYS A 76 5.02 -14.87 -4.87
C LYS A 76 6.00 -14.18 -3.93
N ASN A 77 6.74 -13.24 -4.49
CA ASN A 77 7.64 -12.35 -3.76
C ASN A 77 6.88 -11.10 -3.36
N ILE A 78 6.80 -10.83 -2.06
CA ILE A 78 6.20 -9.60 -1.52
C ILE A 78 7.30 -8.70 -0.99
N LEU A 79 7.31 -7.43 -1.38
CA LEU A 79 8.15 -6.41 -0.76
C LEU A 79 7.32 -5.61 0.25
N ILE A 80 7.78 -5.58 1.49
CA ILE A 80 7.31 -4.65 2.53
C ILE A 80 8.36 -3.54 2.65
N ALA A 81 8.01 -2.33 2.20
CA ALA A 81 8.87 -1.16 2.30
C ALA A 81 8.47 -0.32 3.52
N GLY A 82 9.28 -0.42 4.59
CA GLY A 82 9.01 0.06 5.93
C GLY A 82 8.59 -1.07 6.88
N PHE A 83 9.40 -1.32 7.91
CA PHE A 83 9.20 -2.44 8.85
C PHE A 83 8.86 -1.96 10.27
N GLY A 84 8.00 -0.95 10.33
CA GLY A 84 7.40 -0.45 11.57
C GLY A 84 6.30 -1.36 12.11
N ARG A 85 5.37 -0.77 12.86
CA ARG A 85 4.26 -1.52 13.50
C ARG A 85 3.37 -2.26 12.49
N ILE A 86 3.03 -1.62 11.37
CA ILE A 86 2.19 -2.20 10.32
C ILE A 86 2.96 -3.31 9.57
N GLY A 87 4.20 -3.03 9.13
CA GLY A 87 5.02 -4.03 8.41
C GLY A 87 5.22 -5.31 9.22
N LYS A 88 5.45 -5.19 10.54
CA LYS A 88 5.54 -6.34 11.46
C LYS A 88 4.23 -7.12 11.62
N LYS A 89 3.07 -6.49 11.45
CA LYS A 89 1.76 -7.18 11.45
C LYS A 89 1.44 -7.76 10.08
N LEU A 90 1.92 -7.13 9.02
CA LEU A 90 1.67 -7.58 7.65
C LEU A 90 2.47 -8.85 7.31
N ILE A 91 3.74 -8.94 7.73
CA ILE A 91 4.63 -10.04 7.35
C ILE A 91 4.06 -11.42 7.69
N SER A 92 3.53 -11.62 8.90
CA SER A 92 2.94 -12.91 9.31
C SER A 92 1.72 -13.28 8.47
N ARG A 93 0.93 -12.28 8.04
CA ARG A 93 -0.22 -12.49 7.16
C ARG A 93 0.23 -12.88 5.75
N CYS A 94 1.27 -12.23 5.23
CA CYS A 94 1.83 -12.58 3.93
C CYS A 94 2.39 -14.00 3.93
N LEU A 95 3.17 -14.37 4.94
CA LEU A 95 3.76 -15.72 5.07
C LEU A 95 2.69 -16.82 5.13
N ALA A 96 1.50 -16.53 5.70
CA ALA A 96 0.38 -17.48 5.73
C ALA A 96 -0.20 -17.81 4.33
N PHE A 97 0.15 -17.05 3.30
CA PHE A 97 -0.15 -17.36 1.90
C PHE A 97 0.99 -18.05 1.16
N ASP A 98 1.93 -18.66 1.89
CA ASP A 98 3.11 -19.34 1.33
C ASP A 98 3.93 -18.43 0.40
N THR A 99 4.06 -17.14 0.75
CA THR A 99 4.83 -16.15 0.00
C THR A 99 6.25 -16.02 0.53
N LYS A 100 7.18 -15.50 -0.28
CA LYS A 100 8.49 -15.04 0.16
C LYS A 100 8.40 -13.54 0.45
N VAL A 101 8.72 -13.14 1.68
CA VAL A 101 8.61 -11.74 2.10
C VAL A 101 9.98 -11.10 2.19
N TYR A 102 10.19 -10.10 1.36
CA TYR A 102 11.35 -9.22 1.36
C TYR A 102 11.00 -7.93 2.11
N VAL A 103 11.95 -7.40 2.85
CA VAL A 103 11.75 -6.20 3.66
C VAL A 103 12.85 -5.18 3.36
N TYR A 104 12.43 -3.97 3.03
CA TYR A 104 13.30 -2.80 2.98
C TYR A 104 12.99 -1.88 4.16
N ASP A 105 13.94 -1.71 5.04
CA ASP A 105 13.92 -0.69 6.10
C ASP A 105 15.38 -0.38 6.45
N PRO A 106 15.86 0.87 6.25
CA PRO A 106 17.25 1.23 6.51
C PRO A 106 17.60 1.25 8.02
N TYR A 107 16.58 1.33 8.88
CA TYR A 107 16.77 1.51 10.34
C TYR A 107 16.60 0.22 11.13
N VAL A 108 16.12 -0.86 10.50
CA VAL A 108 15.86 -2.14 11.18
C VAL A 108 16.96 -3.14 10.85
N GLU A 109 17.51 -3.78 11.87
CA GLU A 109 18.55 -4.79 11.73
C GLU A 109 18.05 -6.04 11.00
N ASP A 110 18.91 -6.69 10.23
CA ASP A 110 18.64 -7.92 9.50
C ASP A 110 18.13 -9.04 10.43
N LYS A 111 18.71 -9.18 11.63
CA LYS A 111 18.30 -10.16 12.62
C LYS A 111 16.81 -10.02 12.97
N ILE A 112 16.35 -8.80 13.22
CA ILE A 112 14.93 -8.55 13.55
C ILE A 112 14.03 -8.99 12.40
N ILE A 113 14.38 -8.67 11.16
CA ILE A 113 13.59 -9.06 9.97
C ILE A 113 13.55 -10.58 9.84
N LYS A 114 14.68 -11.26 10.03
CA LYS A 114 14.77 -12.73 9.99
C LYS A 114 13.95 -13.40 11.09
N ASP A 115 13.93 -12.85 12.29
CA ASP A 115 13.13 -13.37 13.42
C ASP A 115 11.62 -13.35 13.09
N PHE A 116 11.18 -12.47 12.20
CA PHE A 116 9.80 -12.42 11.67
C PHE A 116 9.60 -13.28 10.41
N GLY A 117 10.63 -14.00 9.94
CA GLY A 117 10.58 -14.83 8.73
C GLY A 117 10.80 -14.07 7.42
N GLY A 118 11.25 -12.82 7.47
CA GLY A 118 11.53 -11.99 6.30
C GLY A 118 12.97 -12.06 5.82
N ILE A 119 13.21 -11.54 4.63
CA ILE A 119 14.51 -11.42 3.99
C ILE A 119 14.80 -9.94 3.79
N LYS A 120 15.85 -9.41 4.42
CA LYS A 120 16.24 -8.00 4.25
C LYS A 120 16.84 -7.78 2.86
N VAL A 121 16.39 -6.70 2.17
CA VAL A 121 17.03 -6.19 0.96
C VAL A 121 17.82 -4.92 1.27
N LYS A 122 18.91 -4.68 0.53
CA LYS A 122 19.84 -3.56 0.79
C LYS A 122 19.30 -2.22 0.31
N SER A 123 18.47 -2.23 -0.72
CA SER A 123 17.86 -1.02 -1.27
C SER A 123 16.42 -1.27 -1.69
N ILE A 124 15.63 -0.21 -1.79
CA ILE A 124 14.26 -0.30 -2.28
C ILE A 124 14.23 -0.78 -3.75
N SER A 125 15.14 -0.32 -4.58
CA SER A 125 15.24 -0.75 -6.00
C SER A 125 15.51 -2.26 -6.12
N GLU A 126 16.39 -2.82 -5.29
CA GLU A 126 16.62 -4.27 -5.25
C GLU A 126 15.31 -5.02 -4.95
N GLY A 127 14.56 -4.56 -3.95
CA GLY A 127 13.29 -5.18 -3.58
C GLY A 127 12.22 -5.06 -4.67
N LEU A 128 12.10 -3.89 -5.30
CA LEU A 128 11.11 -3.62 -6.34
C LEU A 128 11.32 -4.48 -7.58
N LYS A 129 12.57 -4.74 -7.99
CA LYS A 129 12.91 -5.58 -9.15
C LYS A 129 12.47 -7.04 -9.00
N ILE A 130 12.45 -7.54 -7.78
CA ILE A 130 12.13 -8.95 -7.50
C ILE A 130 10.71 -9.18 -7.04
N ALA A 131 10.00 -8.13 -6.60
CA ALA A 131 8.67 -8.22 -6.03
C ALA A 131 7.59 -8.47 -7.09
N ASP A 132 6.63 -9.32 -6.75
CA ASP A 132 5.36 -9.47 -7.45
C ASP A 132 4.28 -8.58 -6.81
N TYR A 133 4.40 -8.31 -5.51
CA TYR A 133 3.53 -7.42 -4.74
C TYR A 133 4.39 -6.50 -3.88
N VAL A 134 4.04 -5.23 -3.84
CA VAL A 134 4.74 -4.21 -3.06
C VAL A 134 3.75 -3.52 -2.13
N SER A 135 4.12 -3.35 -0.85
CA SER A 135 3.37 -2.54 0.09
C SER A 135 4.25 -1.50 0.76
N LEU A 136 3.81 -0.25 0.72
CA LEU A 136 4.53 0.89 1.26
C LEU A 136 4.03 1.23 2.66
N HIS A 137 4.96 1.35 3.63
CA HIS A 137 4.69 1.63 5.05
C HIS A 137 5.68 2.63 5.66
N MET A 138 6.23 3.50 4.83
CA MET A 138 7.17 4.54 5.25
C MET A 138 6.47 5.89 5.41
N PRO A 139 6.99 6.81 6.23
CA PRO A 139 6.48 8.18 6.31
C PRO A 139 6.78 8.97 5.04
N LEU A 140 6.01 10.03 4.78
CA LEU A 140 6.34 11.02 3.77
C LEU A 140 7.40 11.97 4.32
N THR A 141 8.55 12.00 3.68
CA THR A 141 9.69 12.90 3.96
C THR A 141 10.21 13.46 2.66
N ASN A 142 11.17 14.37 2.72
CA ASN A 142 11.85 14.85 1.49
C ASN A 142 12.52 13.71 0.70
N GLU A 143 12.95 12.64 1.38
CA GLU A 143 13.62 11.48 0.77
C GLU A 143 12.63 10.47 0.18
N THR A 144 11.40 10.42 0.71
CA THR A 144 10.37 9.46 0.26
C THR A 144 9.32 10.09 -0.63
N LYS A 145 9.33 11.43 -0.77
CA LYS A 145 8.45 12.13 -1.71
C LYS A 145 8.80 11.74 -3.15
N ASP A 146 7.78 11.34 -3.90
CA ASP A 146 7.90 10.88 -5.29
C ASP A 146 8.96 9.77 -5.47
N LEU A 147 9.23 9.01 -4.38
CA LEU A 147 10.19 7.90 -4.40
C LEU A 147 9.81 6.86 -5.46
N ILE A 148 8.52 6.59 -5.57
CA ILE A 148 7.97 5.72 -6.60
C ILE A 148 7.50 6.60 -7.76
N ASN A 149 8.40 6.86 -8.68
CA ASN A 149 8.19 7.62 -9.90
C ASN A 149 8.24 6.71 -11.15
N TYR A 150 8.07 7.28 -12.33
CA TYR A 150 8.04 6.54 -13.58
C TYR A 150 9.29 5.67 -13.81
N SER A 151 10.47 6.19 -13.50
CA SER A 151 11.73 5.44 -13.70
C SER A 151 11.80 4.20 -12.80
N ILE A 152 11.35 4.33 -11.58
CA ILE A 152 11.29 3.22 -10.62
C ILE A 152 10.20 2.20 -11.00
N LEU A 153 9.01 2.68 -11.42
CA LEU A 153 7.93 1.79 -11.88
C LEU A 153 8.36 0.95 -13.10
N LYS A 154 9.21 1.51 -13.96
CA LYS A 154 9.77 0.79 -15.13
C LYS A 154 10.73 -0.35 -14.73
N GLU A 155 11.34 -0.29 -13.56
CA GLU A 155 12.23 -1.34 -13.05
C GLU A 155 11.47 -2.52 -12.42
N MET A 156 10.19 -2.35 -12.11
CA MET A 156 9.36 -3.39 -11.52
C MET A 156 9.00 -4.49 -12.54
N LYS A 157 8.56 -5.64 -12.04
CA LYS A 157 8.03 -6.69 -12.92
C LYS A 157 6.73 -6.22 -13.60
N LYS A 158 6.54 -6.57 -14.87
CA LYS A 158 5.32 -6.22 -15.64
C LYS A 158 4.02 -6.77 -15.04
N ASN A 159 4.11 -7.83 -14.24
CA ASN A 159 2.99 -8.42 -13.53
C ASN A 159 2.95 -8.05 -12.05
N ALA A 160 3.70 -7.03 -11.63
CA ALA A 160 3.71 -6.56 -10.26
C ALA A 160 2.49 -5.69 -9.93
N PHE A 161 2.12 -5.75 -8.66
CA PHE A 161 1.14 -4.85 -8.04
C PHE A 161 1.81 -3.99 -6.98
N ILE A 162 1.38 -2.74 -6.84
CA ILE A 162 1.84 -1.85 -5.79
C ILE A 162 0.66 -1.32 -4.96
N VAL A 163 0.83 -1.32 -3.64
CA VAL A 163 -0.17 -0.86 -2.66
C VAL A 163 0.42 0.24 -1.80
N ASN A 164 -0.28 1.35 -1.68
CA ASN A 164 0.08 2.44 -0.79
C ASN A 164 -1.04 2.72 0.23
N THR A 165 -0.79 2.36 1.48
CA THR A 165 -1.63 2.68 2.64
C THR A 165 -0.88 3.58 3.64
N ALA A 166 0.25 4.16 3.23
CA ALA A 166 1.10 4.95 4.10
C ALA A 166 0.78 6.45 4.03
N ARG A 167 1.18 7.12 2.93
CA ARG A 167 0.93 8.55 2.68
C ARG A 167 0.80 8.81 1.20
N GLY A 168 -0.09 9.73 0.82
CA GLY A 168 -0.06 10.36 -0.50
C GLY A 168 1.27 11.04 -0.76
N GLY A 169 1.70 11.12 -2.02
CA GLY A 169 2.96 11.73 -2.42
C GLY A 169 4.21 10.85 -2.28
N ILE A 170 4.13 9.62 -1.74
CA ILE A 170 5.21 8.63 -1.84
C ILE A 170 5.28 8.06 -3.26
N ILE A 171 4.11 7.82 -3.86
CA ILE A 171 3.97 7.49 -5.27
C ILE A 171 3.61 8.77 -6.02
N ASN A 172 4.30 9.07 -7.11
CA ASN A 172 3.87 10.10 -8.04
C ASN A 172 2.64 9.60 -8.82
N GLU A 173 1.48 10.22 -8.60
CA GLU A 173 0.19 9.73 -9.12
C GLU A 173 0.10 9.84 -10.65
N ILE A 174 0.72 10.87 -11.25
CA ILE A 174 0.75 11.05 -12.71
C ILE A 174 1.65 10.00 -13.36
N ASP A 175 2.81 9.75 -12.76
CA ASP A 175 3.74 8.72 -13.22
C ASP A 175 3.15 7.31 -13.07
N LEU A 176 2.38 7.08 -12.01
CA LEU A 176 1.67 5.82 -11.80
C LEU A 176 0.62 5.60 -12.88
N ASP A 177 -0.21 6.60 -13.18
CA ASP A 177 -1.22 6.49 -14.24
C ASP A 177 -0.56 6.20 -15.60
N LYS A 178 0.50 6.92 -15.93
CA LYS A 178 1.27 6.69 -17.15
C LYS A 178 1.83 5.27 -17.22
N ALA A 179 2.47 4.79 -16.14
CA ALA A 179 3.05 3.46 -16.07
C ALA A 179 2.00 2.35 -16.23
N LEU A 180 0.81 2.53 -15.64
CA LEU A 180 -0.30 1.60 -15.78
C LEU A 180 -0.86 1.57 -17.21
N ASN A 181 -1.00 2.73 -17.85
CA ASN A 181 -1.48 2.83 -19.22
C ASN A 181 -0.48 2.18 -20.21
N GLU A 182 0.81 2.28 -19.94
CA GLU A 182 1.88 1.64 -20.72
C GLU A 182 2.13 0.16 -20.35
N ASN A 183 1.37 -0.42 -19.40
CA ASN A 183 1.52 -1.80 -18.92
C ASN A 183 2.92 -2.10 -18.34
N LEU A 184 3.56 -1.14 -17.70
CA LEU A 184 4.83 -1.34 -17.00
C LEU A 184 4.64 -2.18 -15.74
N ILE A 185 3.49 -2.02 -15.07
CA ILE A 185 3.04 -2.85 -13.95
C ILE A 185 1.58 -3.28 -14.20
N LEU A 186 1.12 -4.28 -13.47
CA LEU A 186 -0.21 -4.86 -13.71
C LEU A 186 -1.34 -4.07 -13.06
N GLY A 187 -1.09 -3.48 -11.90
CA GLY A 187 -2.10 -2.67 -11.19
C GLY A 187 -1.58 -2.04 -9.93
N ALA A 188 -2.40 -1.18 -9.35
CA ALA A 188 -2.12 -0.50 -8.09
C ALA A 188 -3.34 -0.45 -7.17
N ALA A 189 -3.13 -0.29 -5.86
CA ALA A 189 -4.19 0.06 -4.93
C ALA A 189 -3.73 1.19 -4.01
N LEU A 190 -4.55 2.21 -3.90
CA LEU A 190 -4.26 3.41 -3.11
C LEU A 190 -5.36 3.62 -2.08
N ASP A 191 -4.93 3.87 -0.85
CA ASP A 191 -5.77 4.27 0.29
C ASP A 191 -5.53 5.73 0.68
N VAL A 192 -4.49 6.33 0.12
CA VAL A 192 -4.01 7.69 0.42
C VAL A 192 -3.66 8.43 -0.86
N PHE A 193 -3.86 9.75 -0.88
CA PHE A 193 -3.69 10.59 -2.06
C PHE A 193 -2.88 11.85 -1.74
N VAL A 194 -2.30 12.47 -2.77
CA VAL A 194 -1.58 13.75 -2.64
C VAL A 194 -2.52 14.83 -2.13
N ASN A 195 -3.74 14.86 -2.66
CA ASN A 195 -4.81 15.74 -2.18
C ASN A 195 -5.93 14.88 -1.59
N GLU A 196 -6.30 15.13 -0.35
CA GLU A 196 -7.41 14.49 0.35
C GLU A 196 -8.41 15.55 0.81
N PRO A 197 -9.66 15.54 0.28
CA PRO A 197 -10.22 14.62 -0.72
C PRO A 197 -9.51 14.64 -2.07
N ILE A 198 -9.53 13.51 -2.79
CA ILE A 198 -8.93 13.38 -4.13
C ILE A 198 -9.58 14.37 -5.12
N ASN A 199 -8.78 15.05 -5.94
CA ASN A 199 -9.28 15.95 -6.95
C ASN A 199 -10.02 15.16 -8.05
N LEU A 200 -11.15 15.70 -8.53
CA LEU A 200 -11.99 15.03 -9.54
C LEU A 200 -11.33 14.95 -10.93
N ASP A 201 -10.30 15.73 -11.19
CA ASP A 201 -9.46 15.70 -12.39
C ASP A 201 -8.29 14.72 -12.32
N ASN A 202 -8.09 14.06 -11.17
CA ASN A 202 -7.03 13.09 -11.00
C ASN A 202 -7.19 11.93 -12.00
N PRO A 203 -6.18 11.64 -12.86
CA PRO A 203 -6.29 10.63 -13.90
C PRO A 203 -6.54 9.22 -13.36
N LEU A 204 -6.08 8.93 -12.15
CA LEU A 204 -6.27 7.62 -11.51
C LEU A 204 -7.75 7.27 -11.30
N LEU A 205 -8.65 8.27 -11.18
CA LEU A 205 -10.10 8.02 -11.04
C LEU A 205 -10.71 7.32 -12.26
N LYS A 206 -10.10 7.46 -13.44
CA LYS A 206 -10.54 6.84 -14.68
C LYS A 206 -9.75 5.59 -15.06
N ASN A 207 -8.71 5.26 -14.29
CA ASN A 207 -7.84 4.13 -14.59
C ASN A 207 -8.38 2.83 -13.98
N ASN A 208 -8.85 1.91 -14.81
CA ASN A 208 -9.45 0.64 -14.39
C ASN A 208 -8.44 -0.35 -13.74
N LYS A 209 -7.13 -0.07 -13.79
CA LYS A 209 -6.09 -0.88 -13.17
C LYS A 209 -5.76 -0.43 -11.74
N VAL A 210 -6.46 0.59 -11.25
CA VAL A 210 -6.28 1.11 -9.89
C VAL A 210 -7.50 0.80 -9.04
N LEU A 211 -7.26 0.21 -7.87
CA LEU A 211 -8.24 0.11 -6.80
C LEU A 211 -8.05 1.31 -5.86
N LEU A 212 -9.09 2.13 -5.73
CA LEU A 212 -9.08 3.31 -4.87
C LEU A 212 -10.00 3.06 -3.68
N LEU A 213 -9.43 3.12 -2.48
CA LEU A 213 -10.14 2.90 -1.22
C LEU A 213 -9.78 4.01 -0.22
N SER A 214 -10.35 3.95 0.96
CA SER A 214 -9.96 4.78 2.10
C SER A 214 -10.26 4.07 3.42
N LEU A 215 -9.29 4.07 4.32
CA LEU A 215 -9.43 3.52 5.69
C LEU A 215 -10.57 4.17 6.48
N ILE A 216 -11.00 5.38 6.11
CA ILE A 216 -12.19 6.02 6.70
C ILE A 216 -13.43 5.12 6.57
N HIS A 217 -13.49 4.31 5.50
CA HIS A 217 -14.62 3.44 5.21
C HIS A 217 -14.47 2.02 5.76
N ILE A 218 -13.28 1.61 6.20
CA ILE A 218 -12.94 0.21 6.47
C ILE A 218 -12.38 -0.04 7.87
N SER A 219 -11.98 1.00 8.61
CA SER A 219 -11.62 0.86 10.02
C SER A 219 -12.88 0.65 10.84
N GLU A 220 -12.90 -0.37 11.72
CA GLU A 220 -13.96 -0.47 12.73
C GLU A 220 -14.08 0.88 13.44
N PRO A 221 -15.31 1.43 13.53
CA PRO A 221 -15.53 2.61 14.34
C PRO A 221 -15.09 2.26 15.77
N THR A 222 -14.18 3.03 16.31
CA THR A 222 -13.75 2.89 17.71
C THR A 222 -15.00 2.88 18.56
N ARG A 223 -15.35 1.73 19.16
CA ARG A 223 -16.45 1.68 20.12
C ARG A 223 -16.13 2.71 21.18
N ARG A 224 -16.98 3.73 21.29
CA ARG A 224 -16.97 4.62 22.45
C ARG A 224 -17.39 3.76 23.64
N TYR A 225 -16.44 3.41 24.47
CA TYR A 225 -16.69 2.93 25.82
C TYR A 225 -16.84 4.14 26.74
#